data_173bde823eedad0f492f12d7a2c6c9d0
#
_entry.id   173bde823eedad0f492f12d7a2c6c9d0
#
_cell.length_a   1.000
_cell.length_b   1.000
_cell.length_c   1.000
_cell.angle_alpha   90.00
_cell.angle_beta   90.00
_cell.angle_gamma   90.00
#
_symmetry.space_group_name_H-M   'P 1'
#
loop_
_entity.id
_entity.type
_entity.pdbx_description
1 polymer ?
#
loop_
_entity_poly.entity_id
_entity_poly.type
_entity_poly.pdbx_seq_one_letter_code
_entity_poly.pdbx_strand_id
1 'polypeptide(L)'
;MRARRFWIRTARAALLIWLAAAGVAGADPPQKEVWPEVDTWLRLSPVWRLSVFVPVSKNLETYYREGNLILQADYAWGESNRTRRLIDEDRARTMDLWLLRGGYLGGKSLDDHGAAYTEYTAFAELHLRVPLKGGVLLSHRLRSDLRWLGEGDSEFSTRLRYRLQAEKEFTAGRGSIVPYVSVEPYYDSRYETVNRVRLITGASVAWSRRAAIETNVTYQYDSRSSTKELFALNVILHLFFDASRTR
;
A
#
# COMPACT_ATOMS: atom_id res chain seq x y z
N MET A 1 -21.89 -26.77 -3.52
CA MET A 1 -22.45 -25.96 -4.62
C MET A 1 -22.61 -24.45 -4.30
N ARG A 2 -22.94 -24.01 -3.08
CA ARG A 2 -23.14 -22.58 -2.73
C ARG A 2 -21.84 -21.74 -2.80
N ALA A 3 -20.69 -22.28 -2.42
CA ALA A 3 -19.40 -21.58 -2.47
C ALA A 3 -18.98 -21.19 -3.91
N ARG A 4 -19.18 -22.08 -4.90
CA ARG A 4 -18.82 -21.84 -6.30
C ARG A 4 -19.60 -20.67 -6.94
N ARG A 5 -20.89 -20.49 -6.56
CA ARG A 5 -21.73 -19.38 -7.05
C ARG A 5 -21.34 -18.03 -6.43
N PHE A 6 -20.84 -18.04 -5.21
CA PHE A 6 -20.34 -16.83 -4.54
C PHE A 6 -19.09 -16.29 -5.24
N TRP A 7 -18.12 -17.15 -5.56
CA TRP A 7 -16.88 -16.78 -6.25
C TRP A 7 -17.12 -16.18 -7.64
N ILE A 8 -18.09 -16.70 -8.39
CA ILE A 8 -18.45 -16.18 -9.72
C ILE A 8 -19.08 -14.78 -9.60
N ARG A 9 -19.83 -14.50 -8.55
CA ARG A 9 -20.47 -13.18 -8.35
C ARG A 9 -19.46 -12.11 -7.90
N THR A 10 -18.53 -12.45 -7.00
CA THR A 10 -17.46 -11.53 -6.55
C THR A 10 -16.46 -11.25 -7.66
N ALA A 11 -16.06 -12.24 -8.45
CA ALA A 11 -15.20 -12.05 -9.61
C ALA A 11 -15.86 -11.17 -10.69
N ARG A 12 -17.17 -11.33 -10.92
CA ARG A 12 -17.94 -10.47 -11.85
C ARG A 12 -18.07 -9.03 -11.35
N ALA A 13 -18.28 -8.81 -10.06
CA ALA A 13 -18.32 -7.46 -9.47
C ALA A 13 -16.98 -6.76 -9.57
N ALA A 14 -15.88 -7.45 -9.28
CA ALA A 14 -14.53 -6.93 -9.44
C ALA A 14 -14.21 -6.60 -10.91
N LEU A 15 -14.63 -7.45 -11.85
CA LEU A 15 -14.46 -7.24 -13.29
C LEU A 15 -15.29 -6.06 -13.79
N LEU A 16 -16.52 -5.86 -13.29
CA LEU A 16 -17.36 -4.72 -13.66
C LEU A 16 -16.83 -3.39 -13.13
N ILE A 17 -16.26 -3.36 -11.92
CA ILE A 17 -15.56 -2.18 -11.39
C ILE A 17 -14.31 -1.88 -12.23
N TRP A 18 -13.61 -2.91 -12.67
CA TRP A 18 -12.43 -2.78 -13.53
C TRP A 18 -12.80 -2.25 -14.94
N LEU A 19 -13.90 -2.73 -15.54
CA LEU A 19 -14.41 -2.28 -16.83
C LEU A 19 -14.97 -0.84 -16.76
N ALA A 20 -15.59 -0.45 -15.64
CA ALA A 20 -16.05 0.92 -15.42
C ALA A 20 -14.87 1.91 -15.25
N ALA A 21 -13.78 1.49 -14.63
CA ALA A 21 -12.55 2.29 -14.53
C ALA A 21 -11.85 2.44 -15.89
N ALA A 22 -11.95 1.45 -16.78
CA ALA A 22 -11.35 1.48 -18.12
C ALA A 22 -12.11 2.40 -19.10
N GLY A 23 -13.34 2.83 -18.77
CA GLY A 23 -14.17 3.68 -19.64
C GLY A 23 -13.91 5.18 -19.55
N VAL A 24 -13.02 5.64 -18.68
CA VAL A 24 -12.60 7.06 -18.59
C VAL A 24 -11.29 7.23 -19.35
N ALA A 25 -11.34 7.05 -20.67
CA ALA A 25 -10.17 7.30 -21.50
C ALA A 25 -9.97 8.82 -21.69
N GLY A 26 -8.96 9.37 -21.03
CA GLY A 26 -8.38 10.66 -21.39
C GLY A 26 -7.76 10.61 -22.81
N ALA A 27 -7.44 11.76 -23.40
CA ALA A 27 -6.92 11.87 -24.78
C ALA A 27 -5.55 11.19 -24.97
N ASP A 28 -4.77 10.99 -23.90
CA ASP A 28 -3.47 10.33 -23.92
C ASP A 28 -3.55 8.93 -23.29
N PRO A 29 -2.82 7.92 -23.82
CA PRO A 29 -2.79 6.60 -23.23
C PRO A 29 -2.18 6.65 -21.81
N PRO A 30 -2.76 5.91 -20.85
CA PRO A 30 -2.25 5.87 -19.49
C PRO A 30 -0.84 5.27 -19.45
N GLN A 31 0.03 5.86 -18.62
CA GLN A 31 1.35 5.31 -18.33
C GLN A 31 1.23 3.95 -17.65
N LYS A 32 2.11 3.02 -18.00
CA LYS A 32 2.12 1.67 -17.42
C LYS A 32 3.41 1.41 -16.66
N GLU A 33 3.28 0.91 -15.44
CA GLU A 33 4.42 0.62 -14.57
C GLU A 33 4.31 -0.75 -13.90
N VAL A 34 5.46 -1.28 -13.46
CA VAL A 34 5.55 -2.43 -12.54
C VAL A 34 6.30 -1.99 -11.30
N TRP A 35 5.73 -2.30 -10.12
CA TRP A 35 6.26 -1.93 -8.81
C TRP A 35 6.57 -3.16 -7.97
N PRO A 36 7.73 -3.81 -8.16
CA PRO A 36 8.21 -4.83 -7.25
C PRO A 36 8.64 -4.22 -5.93
N GLU A 37 8.29 -4.88 -4.83
CA GLU A 37 8.62 -4.42 -3.49
C GLU A 37 8.96 -5.59 -2.57
N VAL A 38 9.89 -5.38 -1.66
CA VAL A 38 10.20 -6.30 -0.56
C VAL A 38 10.01 -5.59 0.76
N ASP A 39 9.10 -6.12 1.57
CA ASP A 39 8.77 -5.63 2.90
C ASP A 39 9.32 -6.57 3.97
N THR A 40 10.09 -6.04 4.89
CA THR A 40 10.61 -6.78 6.03
C THR A 40 10.07 -6.18 7.31
N TRP A 41 9.45 -7.03 8.13
CA TRP A 41 8.83 -6.65 9.39
C TRP A 41 9.53 -7.36 10.55
N LEU A 42 9.97 -6.61 11.55
CA LEU A 42 10.58 -7.12 12.77
C LEU A 42 9.76 -6.71 13.99
N ARG A 43 9.09 -7.66 14.60
CA ARG A 43 8.39 -7.46 15.87
C ARG A 43 9.40 -7.45 17.02
N LEU A 44 9.41 -6.36 17.78
CA LEU A 44 10.27 -6.20 18.96
C LEU A 44 9.54 -6.53 20.26
N SER A 45 8.24 -6.23 20.31
CA SER A 45 7.36 -6.45 21.46
C SER A 45 5.91 -6.63 21.01
N PRO A 46 4.95 -6.88 21.92
CA PRO A 46 3.53 -6.89 21.59
C PRO A 46 3.03 -5.64 20.87
N VAL A 47 3.59 -4.47 21.16
CA VAL A 47 3.12 -3.17 20.69
C VAL A 47 4.10 -2.49 19.73
N TRP A 48 5.38 -2.88 19.70
CA TRP A 48 6.41 -2.26 18.88
C TRP A 48 6.86 -3.16 17.73
N ARG A 49 6.98 -2.57 16.55
CA ARG A 49 7.47 -3.21 15.35
C ARG A 49 8.32 -2.24 14.53
N LEU A 50 9.41 -2.74 13.97
CA LEU A 50 10.21 -2.04 12.95
C LEU A 50 9.94 -2.67 11.60
N SER A 51 10.10 -1.88 10.53
CA SER A 51 10.03 -2.41 9.18
C SER A 51 10.91 -1.64 8.20
N VAL A 52 11.34 -2.37 7.18
CA VAL A 52 12.14 -1.87 6.06
C VAL A 52 11.44 -2.27 4.79
N PHE A 53 11.17 -1.32 3.91
CA PHE A 53 10.56 -1.54 2.60
C PHE A 53 11.49 -1.06 1.51
N VAL A 54 11.54 -1.82 0.44
CA VAL A 54 12.35 -1.53 -0.75
C VAL A 54 11.45 -1.59 -1.98
N PRO A 55 10.62 -0.56 -2.23
CA PRO A 55 9.87 -0.45 -3.46
C PRO A 55 10.77 0.03 -4.60
N VAL A 56 10.58 -0.57 -5.77
CA VAL A 56 11.16 -0.15 -7.04
C VAL A 56 10.03 0.12 -8.00
N SER A 57 10.08 1.19 -8.77
CA SER A 57 9.17 1.40 -9.89
C SER A 57 9.92 1.33 -11.21
N LYS A 58 9.28 0.72 -12.21
CA LYS A 58 9.76 0.60 -13.57
C LYS A 58 8.64 1.00 -14.52
N ASN A 59 8.87 2.06 -15.29
CA ASN A 59 8.02 2.42 -16.41
C ASN A 59 8.22 1.40 -17.54
N LEU A 60 7.14 0.88 -18.13
CA LEU A 60 7.20 -0.14 -19.19
C LEU A 60 7.44 0.45 -20.59
N GLU A 61 7.22 1.74 -20.76
CA GLU A 61 7.32 2.43 -22.06
C GLU A 61 8.63 3.23 -22.18
N THR A 62 9.32 3.46 -21.06
CA THR A 62 10.58 4.19 -20.99
C THR A 62 11.63 3.41 -20.21
N TYR A 63 12.87 3.92 -20.20
CA TYR A 63 13.95 3.38 -19.39
C TYR A 63 13.86 3.81 -17.92
N TYR A 64 12.93 4.72 -17.58
CA TYR A 64 12.81 5.27 -16.22
C TYR A 64 12.57 4.20 -15.16
N ARG A 65 13.40 4.25 -14.14
CA ARG A 65 13.34 3.43 -12.93
C ARG A 65 13.63 4.30 -11.73
N GLU A 66 12.91 4.07 -10.64
CA GLU A 66 13.24 4.64 -9.35
C GLU A 66 13.29 3.55 -8.28
N GLY A 67 14.07 3.77 -7.24
CA GLY A 67 14.16 2.91 -6.09
C GLY A 67 14.06 3.73 -4.82
N ASN A 68 13.34 3.19 -3.85
CA ASN A 68 13.16 3.82 -2.55
C ASN A 68 13.59 2.86 -1.43
N LEU A 69 14.09 3.42 -0.35
CA LEU A 69 14.30 2.74 0.91
C LEU A 69 13.44 3.43 1.97
N ILE A 70 12.57 2.66 2.62
CA ILE A 70 11.68 3.16 3.66
C ILE A 70 12.01 2.46 4.97
N LEU A 71 12.31 3.24 6.00
CA LEU A 71 12.54 2.77 7.36
C LEU A 71 11.40 3.30 8.23
N GLN A 72 10.77 2.44 9.02
CA GLN A 72 9.65 2.85 9.84
C GLN A 72 9.53 2.07 11.14
N ALA A 73 8.91 2.71 12.13
CA ALA A 73 8.55 2.13 13.42
C ALA A 73 7.06 2.26 13.66
N ASP A 74 6.45 1.20 14.16
CA ASP A 74 5.04 1.13 14.49
C ASP A 74 4.85 0.96 15.99
N TYR A 75 3.86 1.68 16.53
CA TYR A 75 3.30 1.47 17.86
C TYR A 75 1.81 1.15 17.72
N ALA A 76 1.39 -0.02 18.19
CA ALA A 76 0.03 -0.53 18.04
C ALA A 76 -0.63 -0.77 19.38
N TRP A 77 -1.96 -0.48 19.48
CA TRP A 77 -2.74 -0.68 20.70
C TRP A 77 -4.23 -0.90 20.39
N GLY A 78 -4.99 -1.32 21.41
CA GLY A 78 -6.43 -1.51 21.31
C GLY A 78 -6.80 -2.81 20.61
N GLU A 79 -6.56 -3.96 21.24
CA GLU A 79 -6.81 -5.28 20.66
C GLU A 79 -8.29 -5.57 20.36
N SER A 80 -8.54 -6.29 19.28
CA SER A 80 -9.84 -6.84 18.92
C SER A 80 -9.74 -8.32 18.55
N ASN A 81 -10.60 -9.13 19.18
CA ASN A 81 -10.72 -10.57 18.89
C ASN A 81 -11.62 -10.90 17.70
N ARG A 82 -12.24 -9.89 17.07
CA ARG A 82 -13.29 -10.11 16.06
C ARG A 82 -12.78 -10.41 14.68
N THR A 83 -11.60 -9.87 14.34
CA THR A 83 -11.05 -10.02 12.99
C THR A 83 -9.54 -10.05 13.07
N ARG A 84 -8.91 -10.97 12.34
CA ARG A 84 -7.46 -11.03 12.18
C ARG A 84 -7.06 -10.31 10.91
N ARG A 85 -5.92 -9.66 10.94
CA ARG A 85 -5.28 -9.08 9.78
C ARG A 85 -4.01 -9.87 9.47
N LEU A 86 -3.70 -10.05 8.18
CA LEU A 86 -2.62 -10.90 7.75
C LEU A 86 -1.47 -10.15 7.10
N ILE A 87 -1.73 -9.02 6.49
CA ILE A 87 -0.75 -8.34 5.64
C ILE A 87 0.44 -7.83 6.45
N ASP A 88 0.25 -7.34 7.65
CA ASP A 88 1.31 -6.71 8.46
C ASP A 88 1.31 -7.16 9.93
N GLU A 89 0.67 -8.30 10.23
CA GLU A 89 0.53 -8.83 11.59
C GLU A 89 0.71 -10.34 11.65
N ASP A 90 1.25 -10.83 12.77
CA ASP A 90 1.36 -12.26 13.02
C ASP A 90 -0.05 -12.88 13.11
N ARG A 91 -0.30 -13.93 12.33
CA ARG A 91 -1.56 -14.67 12.29
C ARG A 91 -2.02 -15.21 13.65
N ALA A 92 -1.14 -15.33 14.61
CA ALA A 92 -1.46 -15.87 15.93
C ALA A 92 -2.09 -14.82 16.86
N ARG A 93 -2.19 -13.56 16.45
CA ARG A 93 -2.65 -12.46 17.31
C ARG A 93 -3.98 -11.89 16.88
N THR A 94 -4.64 -11.28 17.86
CA THR A 94 -5.74 -10.35 17.68
C THR A 94 -5.25 -9.11 16.95
N MET A 95 -6.15 -8.51 16.18
CA MET A 95 -5.85 -7.28 15.45
C MET A 95 -5.79 -6.08 16.40
N ASP A 96 -4.77 -5.27 16.27
CA ASP A 96 -4.72 -3.96 16.91
C ASP A 96 -5.67 -2.98 16.20
N LEU A 97 -6.47 -2.23 16.96
CA LEU A 97 -7.43 -1.26 16.41
C LEU A 97 -6.74 0.02 15.95
N TRP A 98 -5.72 0.44 16.69
CA TRP A 98 -4.96 1.65 16.44
C TRP A 98 -3.52 1.33 16.15
N LEU A 99 -2.94 2.07 15.20
CA LEU A 99 -1.52 2.00 14.92
C LEU A 99 -1.01 3.40 14.60
N LEU A 100 0.00 3.83 15.33
CA LEU A 100 0.80 5.00 15.02
C LEU A 100 2.09 4.54 14.35
N ARG A 101 2.46 5.18 13.26
CA ARG A 101 3.67 4.88 12.49
C ARG A 101 4.44 6.16 12.25
N GLY A 102 5.75 6.12 12.43
CA GLY A 102 6.68 7.14 12.00
C GLY A 102 7.76 6.54 11.14
N GLY A 103 8.25 7.29 10.16
CA GLY A 103 9.29 6.75 9.30
C GLY A 103 9.97 7.78 8.41
N TYR A 104 10.92 7.27 7.65
CA TYR A 104 11.73 8.02 6.71
C TYR A 104 11.84 7.26 5.40
N LEU A 105 11.76 7.98 4.29
CA LEU A 105 11.94 7.49 2.92
C LEU A 105 13.10 8.25 2.29
N GLY A 106 14.03 7.51 1.70
CA GLY A 106 15.02 8.03 0.76
C GLY A 106 14.80 7.36 -0.59
N GLY A 107 14.68 8.16 -1.65
CA GLY A 107 14.42 7.67 -2.98
C GLY A 107 15.23 8.41 -4.05
N LYS A 108 15.53 7.71 -5.14
CA LYS A 108 16.22 8.28 -6.30
C LYS A 108 15.91 7.52 -7.60
N SER A 109 16.14 8.19 -8.72
CA SER A 109 16.24 7.50 -10.03
C SER A 109 17.39 6.51 -10.04
N LEU A 110 17.18 5.37 -10.68
CA LEU A 110 18.15 4.27 -10.85
C LEU A 110 18.71 4.18 -12.26
N ASP A 111 18.37 5.12 -13.13
CA ASP A 111 18.89 5.19 -14.50
C ASP A 111 19.56 6.54 -14.76
N ASP A 112 20.47 6.53 -15.75
CA ASP A 112 21.26 7.71 -16.15
C ASP A 112 20.60 8.49 -17.32
N HIS A 113 19.37 8.11 -17.72
CA HIS A 113 18.74 8.58 -18.98
C HIS A 113 17.53 9.47 -18.76
N GLY A 114 17.32 10.00 -17.56
CA GLY A 114 16.16 10.83 -17.23
C GLY A 114 16.49 12.04 -16.38
N ALA A 115 15.47 12.81 -16.05
CA ALA A 115 15.62 13.84 -15.04
C ALA A 115 16.00 13.15 -13.72
N ALA A 116 17.13 13.55 -13.14
CA ALA A 116 17.54 13.06 -11.83
C ALA A 116 16.43 13.35 -10.83
N TYR A 117 15.98 12.29 -10.15
CA TYR A 117 14.97 12.39 -9.10
C TYR A 117 15.61 11.99 -7.79
N THR A 118 15.45 12.83 -6.79
CA THR A 118 15.83 12.53 -5.41
C THR A 118 14.71 12.98 -4.50
N GLU A 119 14.28 12.12 -3.60
CA GLU A 119 13.27 12.44 -2.59
C GLU A 119 13.75 11.98 -1.22
N TYR A 120 13.63 12.89 -0.25
CA TYR A 120 13.73 12.57 1.17
C TYR A 120 12.41 12.95 1.83
N THR A 121 11.82 11.99 2.54
CA THR A 121 10.51 12.22 3.16
C THR A 121 10.50 11.67 4.58
N ALA A 122 10.30 12.55 5.55
CA ALA A 122 9.88 12.15 6.90
C ALA A 122 8.35 12.06 6.93
N PHE A 123 7.80 11.04 7.58
CA PHE A 123 6.34 10.88 7.63
C PHE A 123 5.84 10.36 8.97
N ALA A 124 4.56 10.66 9.22
CA ALA A 124 3.78 10.07 10.31
C ALA A 124 2.44 9.56 9.77
N GLU A 125 1.97 8.42 10.30
CA GLU A 125 0.69 7.82 9.94
C GLU A 125 -0.10 7.46 11.19
N LEU A 126 -1.41 7.66 11.13
CA LEU A 126 -2.37 7.14 12.09
C LEU A 126 -3.32 6.19 11.37
N HIS A 127 -3.43 4.97 11.89
CA HIS A 127 -4.36 3.98 11.39
C HIS A 127 -5.46 3.70 12.41
N LEU A 128 -6.69 3.61 11.93
CA LEU A 128 -7.83 3.09 12.67
C LEU A 128 -8.44 1.92 11.90
N ARG A 129 -8.66 0.81 12.58
CA ARG A 129 -9.22 -0.41 12.00
C ARG A 129 -10.57 -0.71 12.65
N VAL A 130 -11.58 -0.85 11.82
CA VAL A 130 -12.96 -1.05 12.25
C VAL A 130 -13.46 -2.39 11.72
N PRO A 131 -13.55 -3.43 12.58
CA PRO A 131 -14.12 -4.71 12.19
C PRO A 131 -15.63 -4.57 11.98
N LEU A 132 -16.10 -4.92 10.79
CA LEU A 132 -17.50 -4.90 10.41
C LEU A 132 -18.13 -6.31 10.51
N LYS A 133 -19.46 -6.36 10.45
CA LYS A 133 -20.20 -7.63 10.38
C LYS A 133 -19.81 -8.41 9.12
N GLY A 134 -19.78 -9.75 9.20
CA GLY A 134 -19.44 -10.62 8.07
C GLY A 134 -17.93 -10.77 7.83
N GLY A 135 -17.07 -10.36 8.79
CA GLY A 135 -15.62 -10.55 8.74
C GLY A 135 -14.92 -9.58 7.77
N VAL A 136 -15.54 -8.46 7.44
CA VAL A 136 -14.92 -7.37 6.69
C VAL A 136 -14.18 -6.47 7.66
N LEU A 137 -12.96 -6.09 7.33
CA LEU A 137 -12.18 -5.07 8.03
C LEU A 137 -12.16 -3.80 7.20
N LEU A 138 -12.57 -2.70 7.82
CA LEU A 138 -12.44 -1.36 7.24
C LEU A 138 -11.27 -0.66 7.93
N SER A 139 -10.29 -0.22 7.14
CA SER A 139 -9.10 0.44 7.65
C SER A 139 -9.03 1.87 7.13
N HIS A 140 -8.82 2.80 8.05
CA HIS A 140 -8.55 4.20 7.77
C HIS A 140 -7.06 4.47 8.01
N ARG A 141 -6.41 5.19 7.12
CA ARG A 141 -5.04 5.67 7.29
C ARG A 141 -4.97 7.14 6.95
N LEU A 142 -4.53 7.95 7.89
CA LEU A 142 -4.14 9.33 7.67
C LEU A 142 -2.62 9.39 7.69
N ARG A 143 -2.00 9.98 6.68
CA ARG A 143 -0.54 10.14 6.57
C ARG A 143 -0.19 11.59 6.24
N SER A 144 0.81 12.11 6.95
CA SER A 144 1.46 13.39 6.66
C SER A 144 2.90 13.13 6.23
N ASP A 145 3.29 13.64 5.07
CA ASP A 145 4.64 13.59 4.52
C ASP A 145 5.26 14.99 4.56
N LEU A 146 6.47 15.10 5.11
CA LEU A 146 7.36 16.26 4.99
C LEU A 146 8.42 15.89 3.95
N ARG A 147 8.44 16.57 2.80
CA ARG A 147 9.16 16.12 1.62
C ARG A 147 10.19 17.16 1.17
N TRP A 148 11.37 16.68 0.84
CA TRP A 148 12.44 17.42 0.17
C TRP A 148 12.69 16.74 -1.18
N LEU A 149 12.45 17.48 -2.27
CA LEU A 149 12.47 16.98 -3.64
C LEU A 149 13.56 17.69 -4.44
N GLY A 150 14.28 16.96 -5.30
CA GLY A 150 15.26 17.52 -6.23
C GLY A 150 16.71 17.32 -5.79
N GLU A 151 17.63 17.72 -6.67
CA GLU A 151 19.07 17.77 -6.42
C GLU A 151 19.49 19.24 -6.22
N GLY A 152 20.30 19.52 -5.19
CA GLY A 152 20.78 20.88 -4.87
C GLY A 152 19.77 21.67 -4.04
N ASP A 153 19.20 22.72 -4.58
CA ASP A 153 18.16 23.52 -3.90
C ASP A 153 16.85 22.75 -3.85
N SER A 154 16.77 21.83 -2.87
CA SER A 154 15.61 20.96 -2.72
C SER A 154 14.35 21.74 -2.37
N GLU A 155 13.28 21.53 -3.13
CA GLU A 155 11.98 22.12 -2.83
C GLU A 155 11.32 21.37 -1.66
N PHE A 156 11.03 22.10 -0.58
CA PHE A 156 10.26 21.58 0.55
C PHE A 156 8.76 21.61 0.24
N SER A 157 8.07 20.52 0.55
CA SER A 157 6.62 20.46 0.46
C SER A 157 6.02 19.55 1.52
N THR A 158 4.75 19.74 1.80
CA THR A 158 3.96 18.85 2.65
C THR A 158 2.89 18.14 1.83
N ARG A 159 2.63 16.88 2.15
CA ARG A 159 1.57 16.11 1.51
C ARG A 159 0.73 15.40 2.56
N LEU A 160 -0.58 15.56 2.48
CA LEU A 160 -1.55 14.82 3.28
C LEU A 160 -2.18 13.73 2.42
N ARG A 161 -2.30 12.52 3.00
CA ARG A 161 -2.90 11.37 2.33
C ARG A 161 -3.91 10.73 3.26
N TYR A 162 -5.08 10.42 2.72
CA TYR A 162 -6.06 9.62 3.43
C TYR A 162 -6.35 8.36 2.64
N ARG A 163 -6.26 7.17 3.28
CA ARG A 163 -6.62 5.90 2.64
C ARG A 163 -7.79 5.27 3.38
N LEU A 164 -8.79 4.89 2.63
CA LEU A 164 -9.87 4.02 3.07
C LEU A 164 -9.71 2.68 2.37
N GLN A 165 -9.62 1.59 3.14
CA GLN A 165 -9.46 0.24 2.62
C GLN A 165 -10.48 -0.71 3.23
N ALA A 166 -11.11 -1.52 2.39
CA ALA A 166 -11.95 -2.63 2.81
C ALA A 166 -11.27 -3.94 2.42
N GLU A 167 -11.17 -4.87 3.37
CA GLU A 167 -10.55 -6.18 3.16
C GLU A 167 -11.34 -7.28 3.87
N LYS A 168 -11.19 -8.52 3.38
CA LYS A 168 -11.78 -9.69 4.02
C LYS A 168 -10.89 -10.90 3.87
N GLU A 169 -10.61 -11.56 4.99
CA GLU A 169 -9.85 -12.80 4.99
C GLU A 169 -10.72 -14.00 4.63
N PHE A 170 -10.19 -14.86 3.74
CA PHE A 170 -10.73 -16.17 3.41
C PHE A 170 -9.66 -17.22 3.68
N THR A 171 -9.95 -18.13 4.60
CA THR A 171 -9.05 -19.24 4.92
C THR A 171 -9.23 -20.37 3.90
N ALA A 172 -8.14 -20.86 3.32
CA ALA A 172 -8.11 -21.98 2.38
C ALA A 172 -7.04 -23.00 2.81
N GLY A 173 -7.46 -24.07 3.44
CA GLY A 173 -6.54 -25.08 3.99
C GLY A 173 -5.57 -24.49 5.02
N ARG A 174 -4.26 -24.59 4.75
CA ARG A 174 -3.20 -24.03 5.60
C ARG A 174 -2.86 -22.58 5.27
N GLY A 175 -3.41 -22.05 4.19
CA GLY A 175 -3.20 -20.69 3.73
C GLY A 175 -4.39 -19.78 3.98
N SER A 176 -4.22 -18.51 3.69
CA SER A 176 -5.33 -17.57 3.61
C SER A 176 -5.08 -16.57 2.48
N ILE A 177 -6.17 -16.09 1.93
CA ILE A 177 -6.19 -15.02 0.93
C ILE A 177 -6.99 -13.85 1.49
N VAL A 178 -6.45 -12.65 1.33
CA VAL A 178 -7.06 -11.40 1.79
C VAL A 178 -7.23 -10.47 0.59
N PRO A 179 -8.32 -10.56 -0.18
CA PRO A 179 -8.66 -9.56 -1.17
C PRO A 179 -8.99 -8.23 -0.49
N TYR A 180 -8.65 -7.14 -1.17
CA TYR A 180 -8.94 -5.79 -0.69
C TYR A 180 -9.19 -4.82 -1.84
N VAL A 181 -9.80 -3.70 -1.48
CA VAL A 181 -9.95 -2.52 -2.33
C VAL A 181 -9.70 -1.29 -1.49
N SER A 182 -9.02 -0.29 -2.05
CA SER A 182 -8.80 0.97 -1.35
C SER A 182 -8.86 2.17 -2.28
N VAL A 183 -9.19 3.33 -1.69
CA VAL A 183 -9.13 4.64 -2.33
C VAL A 183 -8.22 5.53 -1.50
N GLU A 184 -7.37 6.31 -2.16
CA GLU A 184 -6.41 7.17 -1.49
C GLU A 184 -6.27 8.52 -2.22
N PRO A 185 -6.96 9.60 -1.78
CA PRO A 185 -6.71 10.96 -2.20
C PRO A 185 -5.45 11.54 -1.54
N TYR A 186 -4.78 12.45 -2.28
CA TYR A 186 -3.58 13.16 -1.88
C TYR A 186 -3.79 14.67 -2.01
N TYR A 187 -3.60 15.39 -0.92
CA TYR A 187 -3.44 16.85 -0.92
C TYR A 187 -1.95 17.18 -0.94
N ASP A 188 -1.49 18.03 -1.84
CA ASP A 188 -0.09 18.48 -1.94
C ASP A 188 -0.03 20.00 -1.78
N SER A 189 0.77 20.49 -0.83
CA SER A 189 0.89 21.91 -0.51
C SER A 189 1.47 22.75 -1.66
N ARG A 190 2.24 22.14 -2.56
CA ARG A 190 2.76 22.84 -3.76
C ARG A 190 1.66 23.32 -4.70
N TYR A 191 0.53 22.64 -4.67
CA TYR A 191 -0.63 22.93 -5.54
C TYR A 191 -1.86 23.41 -4.77
N GLU A 192 -1.80 23.42 -3.44
CA GLU A 192 -2.88 23.79 -2.53
C GLU A 192 -4.22 23.07 -2.84
N THR A 193 -4.14 21.84 -3.33
CA THR A 193 -5.32 21.08 -3.76
C THR A 193 -5.13 19.57 -3.62
N VAL A 194 -6.24 18.86 -3.66
CA VAL A 194 -6.23 17.39 -3.87
C VAL A 194 -5.93 17.15 -5.35
N ASN A 195 -4.67 16.89 -5.65
CA ASN A 195 -4.18 16.75 -7.03
C ASN A 195 -4.12 15.30 -7.50
N ARG A 196 -4.11 14.33 -6.58
CA ARG A 196 -3.93 12.91 -6.92
C ARG A 196 -4.94 12.04 -6.20
N VAL A 197 -5.44 11.03 -6.90
CA VAL A 197 -6.28 9.96 -6.33
C VAL A 197 -5.75 8.61 -6.82
N ARG A 198 -5.65 7.64 -5.92
CA ARG A 198 -5.35 6.23 -6.23
C ARG A 198 -6.53 5.34 -5.92
N LEU A 199 -6.83 4.42 -6.83
CA LEU A 199 -7.69 3.27 -6.62
C LEU A 199 -6.82 2.03 -6.68
N ILE A 200 -6.87 1.20 -5.63
CA ILE A 200 -6.03 0.01 -5.52
C ILE A 200 -6.93 -1.19 -5.28
N THR A 201 -6.75 -2.24 -6.04
CA THR A 201 -7.43 -3.52 -5.83
C THR A 201 -6.42 -4.65 -5.92
N GLY A 202 -6.48 -5.58 -4.98
CA GLY A 202 -5.51 -6.65 -4.91
C GLY A 202 -5.87 -7.73 -3.94
N ALA A 203 -4.92 -8.62 -3.73
CA ALA A 203 -5.02 -9.67 -2.73
C ALA A 203 -3.64 -10.01 -2.16
N SER A 204 -3.60 -10.30 -0.86
CA SER A 204 -2.45 -10.89 -0.20
C SER A 204 -2.71 -12.37 0.04
N VAL A 205 -1.71 -13.21 -0.24
CA VAL A 205 -1.72 -14.65 0.00
C VAL A 205 -0.60 -14.98 0.97
N ALA A 206 -0.97 -15.46 2.15
CA ALA A 206 0.00 -15.89 3.13
C ALA A 206 0.06 -17.43 3.15
N TRP A 207 1.24 -18.00 2.87
CA TRP A 207 1.48 -19.45 2.89
C TRP A 207 2.19 -19.90 4.16
N SER A 208 2.76 -18.98 4.91
CA SER A 208 3.42 -19.28 6.18
C SER A 208 3.23 -18.14 7.18
N ARG A 209 3.66 -18.34 8.43
CA ARG A 209 3.70 -17.27 9.44
C ARG A 209 4.79 -16.23 9.18
N ARG A 210 5.72 -16.54 8.27
CA ARG A 210 6.90 -15.69 8.01
C ARG A 210 6.90 -15.05 6.64
N ALA A 211 5.98 -15.46 5.76
CA ALA A 211 5.98 -14.95 4.40
C ALA A 211 4.57 -14.88 3.80
N ALA A 212 4.33 -13.80 3.08
CA ALA A 212 3.15 -13.58 2.25
C ALA A 212 3.58 -12.90 0.94
N ILE A 213 2.80 -13.09 -0.11
CA ILE A 213 2.91 -12.32 -1.34
C ILE A 213 1.63 -11.52 -1.52
N GLU A 214 1.79 -10.28 -1.92
CA GLU A 214 0.68 -9.41 -2.30
C GLU A 214 0.82 -9.03 -3.77
N THR A 215 -0.29 -9.07 -4.48
CA THR A 215 -0.38 -8.51 -5.83
C THR A 215 -1.55 -7.56 -5.91
N ASN A 216 -1.34 -6.40 -6.50
CA ASN A 216 -2.40 -5.45 -6.71
C ASN A 216 -2.22 -4.66 -8.01
N VAL A 217 -3.33 -4.14 -8.51
CA VAL A 217 -3.37 -3.16 -9.58
C VAL A 217 -3.74 -1.81 -8.97
N THR A 218 -2.95 -0.81 -9.27
CA THR A 218 -3.17 0.58 -8.89
C THR A 218 -3.53 1.38 -10.13
N TYR A 219 -4.69 2.03 -10.12
CA TYR A 219 -5.00 3.14 -11.01
C TYR A 219 -4.75 4.44 -10.27
N GLN A 220 -3.98 5.35 -10.88
CA GLN A 220 -3.71 6.67 -10.34
C GLN A 220 -4.12 7.74 -11.34
N TYR A 221 -4.87 8.72 -10.88
CA TYR A 221 -5.11 9.97 -11.57
C TYR A 221 -4.37 11.10 -10.86
N ASP A 222 -3.60 11.91 -11.59
CA ASP A 222 -2.89 13.10 -11.07
C ASP A 222 -3.13 14.30 -11.99
N SER A 223 -3.91 15.26 -11.51
CA SER A 223 -4.29 16.45 -12.29
C SER A 223 -3.12 17.40 -12.60
N ARG A 224 -1.97 17.22 -11.94
CA ARG A 224 -0.77 18.07 -12.05
C ARG A 224 0.39 17.38 -12.78
N SER A 225 0.28 16.09 -13.07
CA SER A 225 1.25 15.38 -13.89
C SER A 225 1.03 15.65 -15.38
N SER A 226 2.11 15.64 -16.16
CA SER A 226 2.03 15.64 -17.62
C SER A 226 1.29 14.39 -18.14
N THR A 227 1.55 13.24 -17.52
CA THR A 227 0.77 12.01 -17.73
C THR A 227 -0.25 11.90 -16.62
N LYS A 228 -1.51 12.23 -16.93
CA LYS A 228 -2.55 12.32 -15.92
C LYS A 228 -2.94 10.98 -15.33
N GLU A 229 -2.82 9.90 -16.10
CA GLU A 229 -3.28 8.57 -15.73
C GLU A 229 -2.14 7.57 -15.71
N LEU A 230 -2.13 6.71 -14.71
CA LEU A 230 -1.12 5.67 -14.54
C LEU A 230 -1.78 4.38 -14.07
N PHE A 231 -1.41 3.26 -14.70
CA PHE A 231 -1.69 1.91 -14.22
C PHE A 231 -0.40 1.25 -13.75
N ALA A 232 -0.38 0.77 -12.52
CA ALA A 232 0.75 0.01 -12.00
C ALA A 232 0.32 -1.38 -11.52
N LEU A 233 1.15 -2.38 -11.85
CA LEU A 233 1.08 -3.70 -11.26
C LEU A 233 2.09 -3.77 -10.12
N ASN A 234 1.61 -3.96 -8.90
CA ASN A 234 2.46 -4.16 -7.72
C ASN A 234 2.61 -5.65 -7.43
N VAL A 235 3.83 -6.05 -7.08
CA VAL A 235 4.15 -7.39 -6.57
C VAL A 235 5.02 -7.21 -5.33
N ILE A 236 4.49 -7.55 -4.16
CA ILE A 236 5.11 -7.28 -2.86
C ILE A 236 5.38 -8.60 -2.15
N LEU A 237 6.62 -8.82 -1.75
CA LEU A 237 7.01 -9.92 -0.89
C LEU A 237 7.10 -9.43 0.56
N HIS A 238 6.24 -9.95 1.44
CA HIS A 238 6.28 -9.66 2.86
C HIS A 238 7.03 -10.74 3.63
N LEU A 239 8.01 -10.32 4.45
CA LEU A 239 8.81 -11.18 5.32
C LEU A 239 8.61 -10.75 6.78
N PHE A 240 8.23 -11.69 7.65
CA PHE A 240 7.91 -11.43 9.06
C PHE A 240 8.87 -12.12 10.00
N PHE A 241 9.48 -11.35 10.89
CA PHE A 241 10.39 -11.82 11.93
C PHE A 241 9.85 -11.43 13.31
N ASP A 242 10.04 -12.29 14.30
CA ASP A 242 9.57 -12.07 15.67
C ASP A 242 10.74 -12.25 16.65
N ALA A 243 11.28 -11.14 17.14
CA ALA A 243 12.33 -11.13 18.16
C ALA A 243 11.74 -11.16 19.60
N SER A 244 10.43 -10.99 19.77
CA SER A 244 9.79 -10.99 21.11
C SER A 244 9.71 -12.36 21.77
N ARG A 245 9.97 -13.43 21.00
CA ARG A 245 9.88 -14.83 21.45
C ARG A 245 11.18 -15.40 22.00
N THR A 246 12.25 -14.65 21.96
CA THR A 246 13.59 -15.10 22.42
C THR A 246 13.87 -14.84 23.91
N ARG A 247 12.82 -14.48 24.68
CA ARG A 247 12.93 -14.27 26.14
C ARG A 247 11.98 -15.15 26.90
#